data_1a0e10b8fbe0b662333374c3f66a4e45
#
_entry.id   1a0e10b8fbe0b662333374c3f66a4e45
#
_cell.length_a   1.000
_cell.length_b   1.000
_cell.length_c   1.000
_cell.angle_alpha   90.00
_cell.angle_beta   90.00
_cell.angle_gamma   90.00
#
_symmetry.space_group_name_H-M   'P 1'
#
loop_
_entity.id
_entity.type
_entity.pdbx_description
1 polymer ?
#
loop_
_entity_poly.entity_id
_entity_poly.type
_entity_poly.pdbx_seq_one_letter_code
_entity_poly.pdbx_strand_id
1 'polypeptide(L)'
;YRSRELMELADCLLPIAPFTETSGTFVNAEGRAQSFNGVVPPLADSRPAWKVLRVLGNLLEVDGFDIDSPEQVRNDALAGDWATKLNNAMRAAPQPAVAPPSGNGALERLPEVPIYAVDPIVRRAPSLQLTNDALLAPRVRMNAATAARLGLQAGEQVLVRQTRGERSGEAVLELAVDDALADGVVRVPAGVPETA
;
A
#
# COMPACT_ATOMS: atom_id res chain seq x y z
N TYR A 1 5.56 -1.53 -10.27
CA TYR A 1 5.29 -2.96 -10.50
C TYR A 1 4.01 -3.10 -11.32
N ARG A 2 3.96 -4.10 -12.20
CA ARG A 2 2.74 -4.41 -12.96
C ARG A 2 1.70 -5.02 -12.01
N SER A 3 0.49 -4.49 -12.06
CA SER A 3 -0.69 -5.11 -11.45
C SER A 3 -1.75 -5.27 -12.53
N ARG A 4 -2.74 -6.11 -12.27
CA ARG A 4 -3.86 -6.34 -13.19
C ARG A 4 -4.61 -5.03 -13.43
N GLU A 5 -4.94 -4.31 -12.38
CA GLU A 5 -5.68 -3.04 -12.43
C GLU A 5 -4.93 -1.98 -13.24
N LEU A 6 -3.59 -1.91 -13.07
CA LEU A 6 -2.76 -1.00 -13.84
C LEU A 6 -2.77 -1.33 -15.33
N MET A 7 -2.75 -2.62 -15.67
CA MET A 7 -2.80 -3.08 -17.06
C MET A 7 -4.16 -2.83 -17.73
N GLU A 8 -5.24 -2.82 -16.95
CA GLU A 8 -6.59 -2.55 -17.44
C GLU A 8 -6.86 -1.03 -17.62
N LEU A 9 -6.19 -0.18 -16.85
CA LEU A 9 -6.47 1.26 -16.80
C LEU A 9 -5.45 2.12 -17.56
N ALA A 10 -4.22 1.65 -17.75
CA ALA A 10 -3.14 2.43 -18.33
C ALA A 10 -2.96 2.15 -19.82
N ASP A 11 -2.97 3.19 -20.64
CA ASP A 11 -2.67 3.09 -22.07
C ASP A 11 -1.17 2.91 -22.33
N CYS A 12 -0.31 3.42 -21.43
CA CYS A 12 1.14 3.32 -21.52
C CYS A 12 1.76 3.14 -20.15
N LEU A 13 2.75 2.24 -20.05
CA LEU A 13 3.55 1.99 -18.85
C LEU A 13 5.02 2.22 -19.18
N LEU A 14 5.63 3.21 -18.52
CA LEU A 14 7.05 3.49 -18.64
C LEU A 14 7.82 2.79 -17.51
N PRO A 15 8.78 1.89 -17.82
CA PRO A 15 9.53 1.19 -16.79
C PRO A 15 10.52 2.13 -16.11
N ILE A 16 10.41 2.28 -14.79
CA ILE A 16 11.33 3.05 -13.97
C ILE A 16 12.07 2.16 -12.98
N ALA A 17 13.31 2.52 -12.71
CA ALA A 17 14.16 1.83 -11.75
C ALA A 17 13.71 2.09 -10.30
N PRO A 18 13.66 1.08 -9.42
CA PRO A 18 13.44 1.28 -7.99
C PRO A 18 14.63 1.96 -7.32
N PHE A 19 14.47 2.38 -6.06
CA PHE A 19 15.50 3.13 -5.33
C PHE A 19 16.83 2.37 -5.16
N THR A 20 16.82 1.05 -5.20
CA THR A 20 18.04 0.22 -5.18
C THR A 20 18.86 0.29 -6.46
N GLU A 21 18.26 0.69 -7.57
CA GLU A 21 18.83 0.70 -8.92
C GLU A 21 19.05 2.13 -9.45
N THR A 22 18.84 3.15 -8.63
CA THR A 22 19.01 4.56 -9.01
C THR A 22 19.56 5.38 -7.84
N SER A 23 20.28 6.46 -8.16
CA SER A 23 20.59 7.48 -7.17
C SER A 23 19.38 8.38 -6.92
N GLY A 24 19.28 8.93 -5.73
CA GLY A 24 18.20 9.83 -5.36
C GLY A 24 18.44 10.56 -4.05
N THR A 25 17.43 11.30 -3.60
CA THR A 25 17.44 12.01 -2.32
C THR A 25 16.05 11.88 -1.68
N PHE A 26 16.03 11.46 -0.43
CA PHE A 26 14.82 11.47 0.40
C PHE A 26 14.91 12.57 1.45
N VAL A 27 13.77 13.15 1.79
CA VAL A 27 13.61 14.03 2.94
C VAL A 27 12.79 13.28 3.98
N ASN A 28 13.38 13.08 5.18
CA ASN A 28 12.71 12.38 6.26
C ASN A 28 11.68 13.27 7.00
N ALA A 29 10.96 12.70 7.96
CA ALA A 29 9.96 13.42 8.76
C ALA A 29 10.54 14.55 9.62
N GLU A 30 11.86 14.55 9.87
CA GLU A 30 12.59 15.64 10.56
C GLU A 30 13.01 16.75 9.61
N GLY A 31 12.75 16.64 8.31
CA GLY A 31 13.19 17.60 7.31
C GLY A 31 14.64 17.44 6.87
N ARG A 32 15.27 16.31 7.15
CA ARG A 32 16.67 16.05 6.76
C ARG A 32 16.72 15.45 5.36
N ALA A 33 17.38 16.14 4.44
CA ALA A 33 17.69 15.63 3.11
C ALA A 33 18.88 14.68 3.14
N GLN A 34 18.69 13.46 2.63
CA GLN A 34 19.68 12.40 2.60
C GLN A 34 19.75 11.81 1.19
N SER A 35 20.92 11.95 0.57
CA SER A 35 21.18 11.38 -0.75
C SER A 35 21.69 9.94 -0.64
N PHE A 36 21.40 9.14 -1.62
CA PHE A 36 21.82 7.75 -1.74
C PHE A 36 22.20 7.43 -3.19
N ASN A 37 23.00 6.39 -3.36
CA ASN A 37 23.39 5.87 -4.66
C ASN A 37 22.70 4.53 -4.93
N GLY A 38 22.44 4.25 -6.22
CA GLY A 38 22.01 2.92 -6.64
C GLY A 38 23.08 1.87 -6.31
N VAL A 39 22.65 0.71 -5.87
CA VAL A 39 23.53 -0.40 -5.47
C VAL A 39 23.82 -1.34 -6.64
N VAL A 40 22.85 -1.48 -7.54
CA VAL A 40 22.93 -2.33 -8.73
C VAL A 40 22.43 -1.56 -9.95
N PRO A 41 22.83 -1.95 -11.16
CA PRO A 41 22.31 -1.33 -12.39
C PRO A 41 20.82 -1.61 -12.56
N PRO A 42 20.09 -0.71 -13.25
CA PRO A 42 18.68 -0.91 -13.55
C PRO A 42 18.43 -2.22 -14.33
N LEU A 43 17.36 -2.91 -13.95
CA LEU A 43 16.96 -4.19 -14.55
C LEU A 43 16.36 -3.97 -15.95
N ALA A 44 16.83 -4.71 -16.94
CA ALA A 44 16.35 -4.69 -18.33
C ALA A 44 16.26 -3.27 -18.91
N ASP A 45 15.09 -2.88 -19.44
CA ASP A 45 14.86 -1.57 -20.05
C ASP A 45 14.46 -0.49 -19.06
N SER A 46 14.43 -0.77 -17.75
CA SER A 46 14.12 0.25 -16.75
C SER A 46 15.20 1.34 -16.70
N ARG A 47 14.77 2.56 -16.41
CA ARG A 47 15.65 3.73 -16.32
C ARG A 47 15.33 4.51 -15.05
N PRO A 48 16.28 5.28 -14.49
CA PRO A 48 15.99 6.22 -13.42
C PRO A 48 14.81 7.13 -13.80
N ALA A 49 13.85 7.29 -12.88
CA ALA A 49 12.61 8.03 -13.16
C ALA A 49 12.86 9.44 -13.68
N TRP A 50 13.88 10.15 -13.15
CA TRP A 50 14.24 11.48 -13.60
C TRP A 50 14.69 11.52 -15.07
N LYS A 51 15.37 10.46 -15.56
CA LYS A 51 15.75 10.34 -16.97
C LYS A 51 14.56 10.13 -17.89
N VAL A 52 13.59 9.32 -17.45
CA VAL A 52 12.33 9.11 -18.18
C VAL A 52 11.56 10.42 -18.27
N LEU A 53 11.42 11.14 -17.15
CA LEU A 53 10.72 12.43 -17.10
C LEU A 53 11.44 13.51 -17.90
N ARG A 54 12.78 13.55 -17.86
CA ARG A 54 13.57 14.45 -18.72
C ARG A 54 13.25 14.27 -20.18
N VAL A 55 13.33 13.04 -20.67
CA VAL A 55 13.04 12.75 -22.09
C VAL A 55 11.59 13.12 -22.44
N LEU A 56 10.65 12.77 -21.57
CA LEU A 56 9.24 13.12 -21.77
C LEU A 56 9.02 14.64 -21.79
N GLY A 57 9.63 15.38 -20.86
CA GLY A 57 9.55 16.85 -20.81
C GLY A 57 10.11 17.50 -22.07
N ASN A 58 11.27 17.02 -22.54
CA ASN A 58 11.88 17.52 -23.76
C ASN A 58 11.04 17.21 -25.02
N LEU A 59 10.45 16.01 -25.10
CA LEU A 59 9.54 15.65 -26.20
C LEU A 59 8.24 16.47 -26.20
N LEU A 60 7.81 16.94 -25.04
CA LEU A 60 6.63 17.80 -24.87
C LEU A 60 6.98 19.30 -24.91
N GLU A 61 8.25 19.66 -25.19
CA GLU A 61 8.75 21.03 -25.23
C GLU A 61 8.46 21.82 -23.93
N VAL A 62 8.57 21.15 -22.77
CA VAL A 62 8.39 21.75 -21.45
C VAL A 62 9.73 22.28 -20.95
N ASP A 63 9.78 23.57 -20.58
CA ASP A 63 10.97 24.20 -20.03
C ASP A 63 11.42 23.54 -18.70
N GLY A 64 12.75 23.54 -18.46
CA GLY A 64 13.33 23.08 -17.19
C GLY A 64 13.63 21.58 -17.13
N PHE A 65 13.54 20.86 -18.24
CA PHE A 65 13.87 19.42 -18.29
C PHE A 65 15.27 19.10 -18.88
N ASP A 66 16.10 20.11 -19.10
CA ASP A 66 17.51 19.94 -19.51
C ASP A 66 18.39 19.59 -18.29
N ILE A 67 18.17 18.40 -17.74
CA ILE A 67 18.79 17.91 -16.52
C ILE A 67 19.76 16.78 -16.87
N ASP A 68 21.02 16.87 -16.39
CA ASP A 68 22.07 15.91 -16.72
C ASP A 68 22.43 14.94 -15.59
N SER A 69 22.05 15.26 -14.35
CA SER A 69 22.42 14.44 -13.20
C SER A 69 21.34 14.45 -12.09
N PRO A 70 21.29 13.40 -11.25
CA PRO A 70 20.42 13.38 -10.08
C PRO A 70 20.77 14.48 -9.06
N GLU A 71 22.05 14.92 -9.03
CA GLU A 71 22.49 16.03 -8.20
C GLU A 71 21.88 17.36 -8.67
N GLN A 72 21.76 17.57 -9.97
CA GLN A 72 21.09 18.74 -10.52
C GLN A 72 19.61 18.73 -10.16
N VAL A 73 18.91 17.60 -10.35
CA VAL A 73 17.50 17.44 -9.91
C VAL A 73 17.35 17.81 -8.44
N ARG A 74 18.24 17.28 -7.57
CA ARG A 74 18.21 17.59 -6.15
C ARG A 74 18.42 19.09 -5.89
N ASN A 75 19.43 19.68 -6.52
CA ASN A 75 19.78 21.09 -6.31
C ASN A 75 18.64 22.01 -6.74
N ASP A 76 17.98 21.69 -7.84
CA ASP A 76 16.82 22.46 -8.33
C ASP A 76 15.61 22.28 -7.40
N ALA A 77 15.31 21.04 -6.98
CA ALA A 77 14.20 20.74 -6.08
C ALA A 77 14.36 21.35 -4.69
N LEU A 78 15.61 21.41 -4.18
CA LEU A 78 15.96 21.95 -2.87
C LEU A 78 16.54 23.37 -2.96
N ALA A 79 16.33 24.08 -4.07
CA ALA A 79 16.82 25.44 -4.24
C ALA A 79 16.16 26.41 -3.26
N GLY A 80 16.95 27.41 -2.81
CA GLY A 80 16.49 28.43 -1.88
C GLY A 80 16.27 27.88 -0.47
N ASP A 81 15.40 28.54 0.28
CA ASP A 81 15.09 28.13 1.67
C ASP A 81 13.98 27.05 1.69
N TRP A 82 14.28 25.89 1.11
CA TRP A 82 13.34 24.78 1.00
C TRP A 82 12.88 24.25 2.37
N ALA A 83 13.73 24.38 3.40
CA ALA A 83 13.43 23.89 4.75
C ALA A 83 12.24 24.63 5.37
N THR A 84 12.01 25.90 5.03
CA THR A 84 10.85 26.66 5.49
C THR A 84 9.52 26.19 4.91
N LYS A 85 9.56 25.47 3.79
CA LYS A 85 8.37 24.86 3.17
C LYS A 85 7.93 23.58 3.87
N LEU A 86 8.82 22.99 4.70
CA LEU A 86 8.52 21.79 5.46
C LEU A 86 7.82 22.16 6.76
N ASN A 87 6.71 21.53 7.05
CA ASN A 87 6.08 21.61 8.35
C ASN A 87 5.36 20.29 8.66
N ASN A 88 5.38 19.91 9.94
CA ASN A 88 4.65 18.76 10.47
C ASN A 88 3.28 19.16 11.05
N ALA A 89 2.79 20.36 10.74
CA ALA A 89 1.47 20.77 11.17
C ALA A 89 0.41 19.91 10.48
N MET A 90 -0.31 19.14 11.26
CA MET A 90 -1.49 18.44 10.77
C MET A 90 -2.55 19.47 10.40
N ARG A 91 -2.85 19.61 9.13
CA ARG A 91 -4.06 20.27 8.69
C ARG A 91 -5.21 19.29 8.89
N ALA A 92 -5.76 19.25 10.11
CA ALA A 92 -6.98 18.53 10.35
C ALA A 92 -8.09 19.22 9.54
N ALA A 93 -8.49 18.62 8.42
CA ALA A 93 -9.80 18.93 7.88
C ALA A 93 -10.83 18.51 8.96
N PRO A 94 -11.84 19.33 9.25
CA PRO A 94 -12.91 18.89 10.14
C PRO A 94 -13.49 17.61 9.56
N GLN A 95 -13.22 16.49 10.21
CA GLN A 95 -13.84 15.24 9.84
C GLN A 95 -15.32 15.37 10.21
N PRO A 96 -16.23 15.10 9.27
CA PRO A 96 -17.64 14.97 9.66
C PRO A 96 -17.70 13.91 10.76
N ALA A 97 -18.42 14.21 11.84
CA ALA A 97 -18.65 13.24 12.89
C ALA A 97 -19.27 11.99 12.25
N VAL A 98 -18.48 10.95 12.14
CA VAL A 98 -18.99 9.65 11.70
C VAL A 98 -19.83 9.16 12.86
N ALA A 99 -21.15 9.12 12.67
CA ALA A 99 -22.02 8.49 13.64
C ALA A 99 -21.52 7.05 13.85
N PRO A 100 -21.39 6.60 15.13
CA PRO A 100 -21.04 5.20 15.36
C PRO A 100 -22.06 4.33 14.63
N PRO A 101 -21.62 3.22 14.02
CA PRO A 101 -22.54 2.32 13.33
C PRO A 101 -23.62 1.91 14.33
N SER A 102 -24.88 2.13 13.96
CA SER A 102 -25.99 1.66 14.77
C SER A 102 -25.95 0.14 14.78
N GLY A 103 -25.74 -0.44 15.94
CA GLY A 103 -25.67 -1.88 16.12
C GLY A 103 -27.02 -2.51 15.78
N ASN A 104 -27.24 -2.82 14.52
CA ASN A 104 -28.43 -3.53 14.02
C ASN A 104 -28.24 -5.06 14.07
N GLY A 105 -27.27 -5.55 14.85
CA GLY A 105 -26.94 -6.98 14.93
C GLY A 105 -26.13 -7.53 13.76
N ALA A 106 -25.83 -6.69 12.75
CA ALA A 106 -24.95 -7.08 11.65
C ALA A 106 -23.50 -7.20 12.12
N LEU A 107 -22.75 -8.03 11.43
CA LEU A 107 -21.31 -8.14 11.65
C LEU A 107 -20.60 -6.86 11.18
N GLU A 108 -19.68 -6.36 12.00
CA GLU A 108 -18.85 -5.22 11.64
C GLU A 108 -17.50 -5.69 11.11
N ARG A 109 -17.13 -5.25 9.91
CA ARG A 109 -15.85 -5.58 9.30
C ARG A 109 -14.75 -4.67 9.82
N LEU A 110 -13.70 -5.26 10.39
CA LEU A 110 -12.42 -4.62 10.66
C LEU A 110 -11.44 -5.00 9.54
N PRO A 111 -11.16 -4.11 8.58
CA PRO A 111 -10.16 -4.38 7.55
C PRO A 111 -8.75 -4.23 8.11
N GLU A 112 -7.86 -5.13 7.75
CA GLU A 112 -6.46 -5.06 8.09
C GLU A 112 -5.61 -5.42 6.87
N VAL A 113 -4.57 -4.63 6.60
CA VAL A 113 -3.53 -5.02 5.65
C VAL A 113 -2.39 -5.67 6.43
N PRO A 114 -2.13 -6.99 6.26
CA PRO A 114 -1.05 -7.67 6.96
C PRO A 114 0.31 -7.03 6.67
N ILE A 115 1.22 -7.05 7.66
CA ILE A 115 2.51 -6.36 7.58
C ILE A 115 3.33 -6.73 6.34
N TYR A 116 3.29 -7.99 5.92
CA TYR A 116 4.00 -8.46 4.72
C TYR A 116 3.23 -8.24 3.41
N ALA A 117 2.04 -7.66 3.46
CA ALA A 117 1.24 -7.27 2.29
C ALA A 117 1.24 -5.75 2.04
N VAL A 118 1.71 -4.93 2.98
CA VAL A 118 1.69 -3.46 2.90
C VAL A 118 2.63 -2.95 1.81
N ASP A 119 3.90 -3.34 1.87
CA ASP A 119 4.93 -2.83 0.97
C ASP A 119 5.02 -3.64 -0.32
N PRO A 120 5.05 -3.00 -1.52
CA PRO A 120 5.13 -3.70 -2.79
C PRO A 120 6.38 -4.56 -2.98
N ILE A 121 7.51 -4.22 -2.36
CA ILE A 121 8.74 -5.00 -2.43
C ILE A 121 8.60 -6.22 -1.51
N VAL A 122 8.15 -5.98 -0.28
CA VAL A 122 7.99 -7.03 0.74
C VAL A 122 7.02 -8.11 0.29
N ARG A 123 5.84 -7.74 -0.24
CA ARG A 123 4.87 -8.74 -0.73
C ARG A 123 5.32 -9.52 -1.97
N ARG A 124 6.41 -9.09 -2.64
CA ARG A 124 7.05 -9.81 -3.75
C ARG A 124 8.34 -10.53 -3.35
N ALA A 125 8.72 -10.49 -2.08
CA ALA A 125 9.88 -11.20 -1.56
C ALA A 125 9.49 -12.62 -1.13
N PRO A 126 9.83 -13.68 -1.88
CA PRO A 126 9.36 -15.04 -1.58
C PRO A 126 9.73 -15.51 -0.18
N SER A 127 10.92 -15.15 0.31
CA SER A 127 11.38 -15.52 1.65
C SER A 127 10.53 -14.92 2.77
N LEU A 128 10.04 -13.69 2.60
CA LEU A 128 9.18 -13.04 3.58
C LEU A 128 7.75 -13.62 3.57
N GLN A 129 7.29 -14.09 2.43
CA GLN A 129 5.98 -14.73 2.30
C GLN A 129 5.94 -16.17 2.87
N LEU A 130 7.09 -16.72 3.25
CA LEU A 130 7.20 -18.02 3.92
C LEU A 130 7.28 -17.90 5.46
N THR A 131 7.22 -16.70 6.00
CA THR A 131 7.15 -16.49 7.45
C THR A 131 5.81 -16.94 8.01
N ASN A 132 5.79 -17.34 9.28
CA ASN A 132 4.54 -17.73 9.96
C ASN A 132 3.48 -16.63 9.90
N ASP A 133 3.87 -15.37 10.08
CA ASP A 133 2.95 -14.24 10.05
C ASP A 133 2.32 -14.06 8.65
N ALA A 134 3.09 -14.24 7.59
CA ALA A 134 2.57 -14.17 6.22
C ALA A 134 1.64 -15.36 5.91
N LEU A 135 2.01 -16.57 6.32
CA LEU A 135 1.21 -17.79 6.10
C LEU A 135 -0.11 -17.79 6.90
N LEU A 136 -0.15 -17.12 8.05
CA LEU A 136 -1.35 -17.02 8.89
C LEU A 136 -2.19 -15.76 8.56
N ALA A 137 -1.68 -14.88 7.71
CA ALA A 137 -2.36 -13.63 7.35
C ALA A 137 -3.70 -13.82 6.63
N PRO A 138 -3.86 -14.74 5.64
CA PRO A 138 -5.11 -14.89 4.91
C PRO A 138 -6.19 -15.65 5.69
N ARG A 139 -6.43 -15.25 6.94
CA ARG A 139 -7.47 -15.81 7.79
C ARG A 139 -8.47 -14.75 8.20
N VAL A 140 -9.74 -15.12 8.17
CA VAL A 140 -10.77 -14.32 8.83
C VAL A 140 -10.74 -14.59 10.32
N ARG A 141 -10.85 -13.53 11.14
CA ARG A 141 -10.79 -13.67 12.60
C ARG A 141 -12.03 -13.07 13.25
N MET A 142 -12.52 -13.72 14.28
CA MET A 142 -13.57 -13.26 15.17
C MET A 142 -13.40 -13.90 16.54
N ASN A 143 -14.04 -13.37 17.57
CA ASN A 143 -13.99 -13.98 18.89
C ASN A 143 -14.84 -15.25 18.97
N ALA A 144 -14.61 -16.07 20.01
CA ALA A 144 -15.31 -17.33 20.21
C ALA A 144 -16.83 -17.17 20.34
N ALA A 145 -17.30 -16.11 21.00
CA ALA A 145 -18.74 -15.84 21.17
C ALA A 145 -19.42 -15.55 19.82
N THR A 146 -18.78 -14.76 18.96
CA THR A 146 -19.28 -14.47 17.61
C THR A 146 -19.29 -15.72 16.74
N ALA A 147 -18.21 -16.52 16.77
CA ALA A 147 -18.13 -17.77 16.03
C ALA A 147 -19.23 -18.77 16.46
N ALA A 148 -19.40 -18.95 17.76
CA ALA A 148 -20.44 -19.83 18.30
C ALA A 148 -21.86 -19.37 17.90
N ARG A 149 -22.13 -18.06 17.93
CA ARG A 149 -23.43 -17.50 17.50
C ARG A 149 -23.73 -17.77 16.02
N LEU A 150 -22.68 -17.85 15.19
CA LEU A 150 -22.78 -18.15 13.76
C LEU A 150 -22.73 -19.65 13.45
N GLY A 151 -22.51 -20.50 14.47
CA GLY A 151 -22.37 -21.95 14.30
C GLY A 151 -21.09 -22.36 13.59
N LEU A 152 -20.03 -21.55 13.70
CA LEU A 152 -18.74 -21.76 13.04
C LEU A 152 -17.66 -22.23 14.03
N GLN A 153 -16.71 -23.01 13.52
CA GLN A 153 -15.59 -23.53 14.31
C GLN A 153 -14.23 -23.07 13.72
N ALA A 154 -13.23 -22.92 14.58
CA ALA A 154 -11.88 -22.61 14.15
C ALA A 154 -11.36 -23.67 13.16
N GLY A 155 -10.66 -23.22 12.12
CA GLY A 155 -10.14 -24.07 11.04
C GLY A 155 -11.12 -24.34 9.89
N GLU A 156 -12.38 -23.96 10.02
CA GLU A 156 -13.34 -24.11 8.92
C GLU A 156 -13.09 -23.07 7.81
N GLN A 157 -13.37 -23.48 6.57
CA GLN A 157 -13.42 -22.55 5.43
C GLN A 157 -14.77 -21.85 5.43
N VAL A 158 -14.74 -20.53 5.55
CA VAL A 158 -15.96 -19.71 5.62
C VAL A 158 -16.05 -18.75 4.44
N LEU A 159 -17.23 -18.60 3.89
CA LEU A 159 -17.51 -17.60 2.85
C LEU A 159 -17.81 -16.26 3.52
N VAL A 160 -16.90 -15.30 3.32
CA VAL A 160 -17.11 -13.91 3.73
C VAL A 160 -17.66 -13.13 2.54
N ARG A 161 -18.85 -12.54 2.71
CA ARG A 161 -19.49 -11.71 1.69
C ARG A 161 -19.78 -10.33 2.23
N GLN A 162 -19.43 -9.29 1.47
CA GLN A 162 -19.77 -7.92 1.77
C GLN A 162 -20.45 -7.27 0.58
N THR A 163 -21.58 -6.61 0.83
CA THR A 163 -22.30 -5.82 -0.18
C THR A 163 -22.32 -4.35 0.28
N ARG A 164 -21.97 -3.43 -0.60
CA ARG A 164 -22.04 -1.98 -0.39
C ARG A 164 -22.63 -1.30 -1.62
N GLY A 165 -23.91 -0.91 -1.53
CA GLY A 165 -24.65 -0.45 -2.69
C GLY A 165 -24.76 -1.54 -3.75
N GLU A 166 -24.37 -1.24 -4.97
CA GLU A 166 -24.37 -2.19 -6.10
C GLU A 166 -23.13 -3.10 -6.15
N ARG A 167 -22.12 -2.84 -5.32
CA ARG A 167 -20.88 -3.61 -5.29
C ARG A 167 -20.98 -4.72 -4.27
N SER A 168 -20.64 -5.93 -4.70
CA SER A 168 -20.50 -7.10 -3.84
C SER A 168 -19.11 -7.71 -4.03
N GLY A 169 -18.51 -8.14 -2.92
CA GLY A 169 -17.27 -8.90 -2.91
C GLY A 169 -17.41 -10.10 -2.00
N GLU A 170 -16.75 -11.19 -2.35
CA GLU A 170 -16.74 -12.42 -1.56
C GLU A 170 -15.35 -13.06 -1.57
N ALA A 171 -15.01 -13.73 -0.48
CA ALA A 171 -13.78 -14.49 -0.32
C ALA A 171 -14.01 -15.71 0.55
N VAL A 172 -13.33 -16.81 0.24
CA VAL A 172 -13.32 -18.01 1.09
C VAL A 172 -12.04 -17.99 1.91
N LEU A 173 -12.16 -17.96 3.22
CA LEU A 173 -11.05 -17.83 4.16
C LEU A 173 -11.17 -18.84 5.29
N GLU A 174 -10.02 -19.32 5.81
CA GLU A 174 -10.00 -20.14 7.03
C GLU A 174 -10.34 -19.27 8.25
N LEU A 175 -11.22 -19.77 9.11
CA LEU A 175 -11.59 -19.10 10.36
C LEU A 175 -10.53 -19.33 11.45
N ALA A 176 -10.05 -18.27 12.05
CA ALA A 176 -9.28 -18.30 13.29
C ALA A 176 -10.03 -17.56 14.40
N VAL A 177 -9.99 -18.09 15.61
CA VAL A 177 -10.54 -17.44 16.80
C VAL A 177 -9.52 -16.47 17.39
N ASP A 178 -9.98 -15.26 17.72
CA ASP A 178 -9.19 -14.19 18.33
C ASP A 178 -10.07 -13.46 19.36
N ASP A 179 -9.94 -13.84 20.62
CA ASP A 179 -10.76 -13.30 21.72
C ASP A 179 -10.39 -11.86 22.12
N ALA A 180 -9.38 -11.26 21.49
CA ALA A 180 -9.10 -9.83 21.61
C ALA A 180 -10.07 -8.97 20.80
N LEU A 181 -10.82 -9.55 19.87
CA LEU A 181 -11.84 -8.86 19.09
C LEU A 181 -13.14 -8.71 19.88
N ALA A 182 -13.83 -7.58 19.69
CA ALA A 182 -15.14 -7.37 20.27
C ALA A 182 -16.22 -8.27 19.65
N ASP A 183 -17.32 -8.48 20.37
CA ASP A 183 -18.47 -9.21 19.86
C ASP A 183 -19.03 -8.58 18.59
N GLY A 184 -19.31 -9.41 17.59
CA GLY A 184 -19.84 -8.94 16.30
C GLY A 184 -18.81 -8.34 15.35
N VAL A 185 -17.55 -8.19 15.77
CA VAL A 185 -16.47 -7.73 14.92
C VAL A 185 -15.81 -8.89 14.18
N VAL A 186 -15.63 -8.72 12.87
CA VAL A 186 -14.95 -9.68 11.99
C VAL A 186 -13.77 -9.01 11.33
N ARG A 187 -12.57 -9.46 11.65
CA ARG A 187 -11.32 -8.97 11.02
C ARG A 187 -11.10 -9.73 9.72
N VAL A 188 -11.09 -9.00 8.62
CA VAL A 188 -10.89 -9.56 7.27
C VAL A 188 -9.62 -8.97 6.68
N PRO A 189 -8.63 -9.81 6.30
CA PRO A 189 -7.41 -9.30 5.68
C PRO A 189 -7.71 -8.64 4.35
N ALA A 190 -6.94 -7.60 4.02
CA ALA A 190 -6.98 -6.93 2.73
C ALA A 190 -5.58 -6.94 2.11
N GLY A 191 -5.50 -6.90 0.79
CA GLY A 191 -4.21 -6.90 0.08
C GLY A 191 -3.50 -8.26 0.05
N VAL A 192 -4.20 -9.32 0.39
CA VAL A 192 -3.77 -10.71 0.19
C VAL A 192 -4.47 -11.31 -1.04
N PRO A 193 -3.89 -12.31 -1.72
CA PRO A 193 -4.46 -12.87 -2.95
C PRO A 193 -5.91 -13.35 -2.81
N GLU A 194 -6.27 -13.87 -1.64
CA GLU A 194 -7.58 -14.44 -1.36
C GLU A 194 -8.70 -13.38 -1.28
N THR A 195 -8.33 -12.10 -1.07
CA THR A 195 -9.27 -10.97 -0.93
C THR A 195 -9.05 -9.85 -1.96
N ALA A 196 -8.20 -10.09 -2.96
CA ALA A 196 -7.87 -9.13 -4.01
C ALA A 196 -8.89 -9.11 -5.16
#